data_19373323621ec2383603114ff18c37d6
#
_entry.id   19373323621ec2383603114ff18c37d6
#
_cell.length_a   1.000
_cell.length_b   1.000
_cell.length_c   1.000
_cell.angle_alpha   90.00
_cell.angle_beta   90.00
_cell.angle_gamma   90.00
#
_symmetry.space_group_name_H-M   'P 1'
#
loop_
_entity.id
_entity.type
_entity.pdbx_description
1 polymer ?
#
loop_
_entity_poly.entity_id
_entity_poly.type
_entity_poly.pdbx_seq_one_letter_code
_entity_poly.pdbx_strand_id
1 'polypeptide(L)'
;MQRSLVGSEMCIRDSLNTVNPNDIESVSVLKDAASASIYGARASFGVILVTTKSGKSGKTNVSYSGSARFSDAIGVPDIMDSYTFAQYFNRASANKGGGDIFAPAVMERIKAYQEGTLKATTVDNGAGIWQKWANANGDTDWFEEFYDHWAPSQEHNLSINGGTDKTQYLISGSFLDQKGLMRHGKDKFQRYTLNGKITTAVTDWFKVTYSTKWTREDFERPSYLTGNFFHNLARKWPVHPAYDPNGFPMDEGEVEQMENGGKQNSQKDFYTNQLQLVFEPIKNWKINLDGSVRTTTQYQHWEVLPVYAYNVAGDPYYTVWDMGYGSYAAGSSRVNEYSWKENYYTTNIYSDYFKQF
;
A
#
# COMPACT_ATOMS: atom_id res chain seq x y z
N MET A 1 -28.12 -0.05 -13.28
CA MET A 1 -27.19 1.08 -13.38
C MET A 1 -26.76 1.42 -11.96
N GLN A 2 -25.55 1.06 -11.57
CA GLN A 2 -25.06 1.32 -10.20
C GLN A 2 -24.30 2.65 -10.27
N ARG A 3 -24.87 3.69 -9.69
CA ARG A 3 -24.26 5.04 -9.70
C ARG A 3 -23.38 5.17 -8.47
N SER A 4 -22.06 5.27 -8.66
CA SER A 4 -21.14 5.65 -7.61
C SER A 4 -20.97 7.17 -7.67
N LEU A 5 -21.36 7.85 -6.60
CA LEU A 5 -21.23 9.30 -6.47
C LEU A 5 -19.84 9.66 -6.01
N VAL A 6 -19.32 10.69 -6.59
CA VAL A 6 -18.01 11.23 -6.36
C VAL A 6 -18.06 12.41 -5.40
N GLY A 7 -17.22 12.39 -4.43
CA GLY A 7 -16.88 13.58 -3.66
C GLY A 7 -15.37 13.71 -3.68
N SER A 8 -14.76 14.81 -3.43
CA SER A 8 -13.33 15.16 -3.40
C SER A 8 -12.30 14.08 -3.88
N GLU A 9 -11.12 14.44 -4.35
CA GLU A 9 -10.09 13.51 -4.86
C GLU A 9 -9.80 12.32 -3.94
N MET A 10 -9.93 12.50 -2.63
CA MET A 10 -9.75 11.44 -1.62
C MET A 10 -10.88 10.40 -1.65
N CYS A 11 -12.12 10.80 -1.94
CA CYS A 11 -13.26 9.87 -2.06
C CYS A 11 -13.26 9.09 -3.38
N ILE A 12 -12.68 9.64 -4.45
CA ILE A 12 -12.58 8.98 -5.76
C ILE A 12 -11.62 7.78 -5.67
N ARG A 13 -10.45 7.95 -5.10
CA ARG A 13 -9.47 6.87 -4.93
C ARG A 13 -10.02 5.71 -4.13
N ASP A 14 -10.60 5.99 -2.98
CA ASP A 14 -11.13 4.95 -2.08
C ASP A 14 -12.32 4.20 -2.70
N SER A 15 -13.18 4.88 -3.46
CA SER A 15 -14.36 4.26 -4.06
C SER A 15 -14.04 3.41 -5.28
N LEU A 16 -13.12 3.84 -6.15
CA LEU A 16 -12.72 3.08 -7.34
C LEU A 16 -11.86 1.88 -6.97
N ASN A 17 -10.95 2.02 -6.02
CA ASN A 17 -10.10 0.92 -5.56
C ASN A 17 -10.89 -0.23 -4.92
N THR A 18 -12.08 0.05 -4.39
CA THR A 18 -12.96 -0.98 -3.84
C THR A 18 -13.74 -1.75 -4.89
N VAL A 19 -13.79 -1.29 -6.15
CA VAL A 19 -14.49 -1.99 -7.23
C VAL A 19 -13.50 -2.92 -7.94
N ASN A 20 -13.83 -4.21 -7.99
CA ASN A 20 -13.06 -5.13 -8.82
C ASN A 20 -13.18 -4.73 -10.30
N PRO A 21 -12.07 -4.45 -11.00
CA PRO A 21 -12.10 -4.08 -12.42
C PRO A 21 -12.83 -5.10 -13.30
N ASN A 22 -12.77 -6.39 -12.95
CA ASN A 22 -13.43 -7.46 -13.68
C ASN A 22 -14.97 -7.43 -13.57
N ASP A 23 -15.52 -6.73 -12.56
CA ASP A 23 -16.95 -6.53 -12.38
C ASP A 23 -17.47 -5.26 -13.05
N ILE A 24 -16.60 -4.45 -13.65
CA ILE A 24 -16.99 -3.22 -14.36
C ILE A 24 -17.53 -3.60 -15.74
N GLU A 25 -18.70 -3.09 -16.08
CA GLU A 25 -19.31 -3.16 -17.41
C GLU A 25 -18.94 -1.93 -18.25
N SER A 26 -19.06 -0.74 -17.64
CA SER A 26 -18.73 0.52 -18.29
C SER A 26 -18.33 1.62 -17.29
N VAL A 27 -17.54 2.58 -17.77
CA VAL A 27 -17.18 3.79 -17.05
C VAL A 27 -17.54 4.99 -17.92
N SER A 28 -18.30 5.93 -17.36
CA SER A 28 -18.67 7.20 -18.01
C SER A 28 -18.21 8.38 -17.17
N VAL A 29 -17.60 9.37 -17.80
CA VAL A 29 -17.15 10.59 -17.12
C VAL A 29 -18.05 11.75 -17.52
N LEU A 30 -18.80 12.30 -16.56
CA LEU A 30 -19.67 13.45 -16.74
C LEU A 30 -18.89 14.70 -16.37
N LYS A 31 -18.51 15.50 -17.36
CA LYS A 31 -17.67 16.69 -17.20
C LYS A 31 -18.47 17.99 -17.22
N ASP A 32 -19.67 17.95 -17.77
CA ASP A 32 -20.54 19.13 -17.89
C ASP A 32 -21.45 19.29 -16.66
N ALA A 33 -21.73 20.54 -16.30
CA ALA A 33 -22.51 20.88 -15.12
C ALA A 33 -23.97 20.39 -15.19
N ALA A 34 -24.56 20.29 -16.40
CA ALA A 34 -25.93 19.85 -16.57
C ALA A 34 -26.08 18.36 -16.25
N SER A 35 -25.19 17.51 -16.80
CA SER A 35 -25.16 16.08 -16.51
C SER A 35 -24.79 15.77 -15.05
N ALA A 36 -23.92 16.61 -14.47
CA ALA A 36 -23.47 16.43 -13.10
C ALA A 36 -24.46 16.93 -12.04
N SER A 37 -25.35 17.86 -12.40
CA SER A 37 -26.28 18.54 -11.48
C SER A 37 -27.20 17.58 -10.69
N ILE A 38 -27.62 16.47 -11.31
CA ILE A 38 -28.45 15.44 -10.65
C ILE A 38 -27.74 14.75 -9.48
N TYR A 39 -26.44 14.91 -9.32
CA TYR A 39 -25.63 14.32 -8.24
C TYR A 39 -25.34 15.30 -7.10
N GLY A 40 -25.90 16.53 -7.17
CA GLY A 40 -25.83 17.54 -6.12
C GLY A 40 -24.45 18.20 -5.97
N ALA A 41 -24.23 18.86 -4.83
CA ALA A 41 -23.01 19.67 -4.59
C ALA A 41 -21.68 18.92 -4.68
N ARG A 42 -21.69 17.61 -4.51
CA ARG A 42 -20.49 16.77 -4.64
C ARG A 42 -20.02 16.58 -6.08
N ALA A 43 -20.82 16.94 -7.04
CA ALA A 43 -20.53 16.80 -8.46
C ALA A 43 -19.91 18.05 -9.09
N SER A 44 -19.55 19.07 -8.30
CA SER A 44 -18.98 20.34 -8.76
C SER A 44 -17.69 20.19 -9.60
N PHE A 45 -16.94 19.10 -9.41
CA PHE A 45 -15.71 18.77 -10.15
C PHE A 45 -15.91 17.66 -11.20
N GLY A 46 -17.17 17.30 -11.50
CA GLY A 46 -17.53 16.20 -12.40
C GLY A 46 -17.90 14.90 -11.67
N VAL A 47 -18.36 13.92 -12.44
CA VAL A 47 -18.83 12.61 -11.94
C VAL A 47 -18.22 11.49 -12.76
N ILE A 48 -17.65 10.49 -12.09
CA ILE A 48 -17.29 9.21 -12.71
C ILE A 48 -18.40 8.21 -12.39
N LEU A 49 -19.13 7.78 -13.42
CA LEU A 49 -20.19 6.81 -13.31
C LEU A 49 -19.63 5.43 -13.66
N VAL A 50 -19.58 4.54 -12.66
CA VAL A 50 -19.15 3.15 -12.85
C VAL A 50 -20.38 2.26 -12.86
N THR A 51 -20.62 1.59 -13.99
CA THR A 51 -21.66 0.57 -14.12
C THR A 51 -21.04 -0.80 -13.91
N THR A 52 -21.54 -1.54 -12.94
CA THR A 52 -21.11 -2.93 -12.69
C THR A 52 -21.94 -3.90 -13.49
N LYS A 53 -21.33 -5.04 -13.88
CA LYS A 53 -21.99 -6.15 -14.54
C LYS A 53 -23.24 -6.59 -13.78
N SER A 54 -24.18 -7.14 -14.49
CA SER A 54 -25.42 -7.71 -13.95
C SER A 54 -25.56 -9.16 -14.39
N GLY A 55 -26.39 -9.93 -13.71
CA GLY A 55 -26.80 -11.24 -14.14
C GLY A 55 -27.47 -11.18 -15.52
N LYS A 56 -27.41 -12.27 -16.27
CA LYS A 56 -28.06 -12.43 -17.58
C LYS A 56 -28.99 -13.62 -17.52
N SER A 57 -30.11 -13.53 -18.26
CA SER A 57 -31.00 -14.67 -18.47
C SER A 57 -30.24 -15.78 -19.21
N GLY A 58 -30.48 -17.03 -18.84
CA GLY A 58 -29.86 -18.20 -19.44
C GLY A 58 -29.15 -19.11 -18.44
N LYS A 59 -28.39 -20.07 -18.96
CA LYS A 59 -27.63 -21.04 -18.15
C LYS A 59 -26.60 -20.33 -17.28
N THR A 60 -26.36 -20.90 -16.12
CA THR A 60 -25.30 -20.43 -15.22
C THR A 60 -23.95 -20.49 -15.94
N ASN A 61 -23.24 -19.36 -15.94
CA ASN A 61 -21.90 -19.24 -16.47
C ASN A 61 -20.92 -18.96 -15.32
N VAL A 62 -19.82 -19.70 -15.29
CA VAL A 62 -18.73 -19.55 -14.31
C VAL A 62 -17.50 -19.06 -15.07
N SER A 63 -16.91 -17.98 -14.59
CA SER A 63 -15.69 -17.40 -15.16
C SER A 63 -14.63 -17.28 -14.08
N TYR A 64 -13.42 -17.71 -14.39
CA TYR A 64 -12.25 -17.52 -13.56
C TYR A 64 -11.17 -16.82 -14.36
N SER A 65 -10.46 -15.89 -13.72
CA SER A 65 -9.24 -15.28 -14.25
C SER A 65 -8.20 -15.15 -13.14
N GLY A 66 -6.95 -15.47 -13.48
CA GLY A 66 -5.81 -15.31 -12.59
C GLY A 66 -4.69 -14.56 -13.30
N SER A 67 -3.94 -13.75 -12.55
CA SER A 67 -2.75 -13.08 -13.04
C SER A 67 -1.65 -13.10 -12.00
N ALA A 68 -0.41 -13.28 -12.44
CA ALA A 68 0.79 -13.09 -11.64
C ALA A 68 1.59 -11.93 -12.26
N ARG A 69 2.11 -11.07 -11.39
CA ARG A 69 2.92 -9.90 -11.78
C ARG A 69 4.16 -9.88 -10.92
N PHE A 70 5.23 -9.33 -11.46
CA PHE A 70 6.46 -9.07 -10.73
C PHE A 70 6.77 -7.60 -10.87
N SER A 71 7.07 -6.97 -9.75
CA SER A 71 7.38 -5.53 -9.68
C SER A 71 8.81 -5.35 -9.24
N ASP A 72 9.46 -4.33 -9.77
CA ASP A 72 10.82 -3.94 -9.42
C ASP A 72 10.88 -2.44 -9.23
N ALA A 73 11.87 -1.98 -8.45
CA ALA A 73 12.11 -0.56 -8.26
C ALA A 73 12.72 0.03 -9.55
N ILE A 74 12.19 1.16 -9.99
CA ILE A 74 12.70 1.91 -11.14
C ILE A 74 13.26 3.25 -10.68
N GLY A 75 14.33 3.72 -11.34
CA GLY A 75 14.93 5.00 -11.04
C GLY A 75 15.70 5.02 -9.70
N VAL A 76 16.13 3.86 -9.23
CA VAL A 76 17.03 3.74 -8.09
C VAL A 76 18.38 4.36 -8.51
N PRO A 77 18.92 5.33 -7.74
CA PRO A 77 20.19 5.95 -8.08
C PRO A 77 21.37 5.00 -7.83
N ASP A 78 22.36 5.05 -8.68
CA ASP A 78 23.63 4.38 -8.45
C ASP A 78 24.34 5.00 -7.24
N ILE A 79 24.84 4.18 -6.34
CA ILE A 79 25.64 4.63 -5.19
C ILE A 79 27.13 4.59 -5.54
N MET A 80 27.83 5.63 -5.11
CA MET A 80 29.29 5.70 -5.22
C MET A 80 29.94 4.63 -4.32
N ASP A 81 30.97 3.94 -4.81
CA ASP A 81 31.75 3.02 -4.01
C ASP A 81 32.45 3.72 -2.82
N SER A 82 32.77 2.96 -1.79
CA SER A 82 33.28 3.49 -0.52
C SER A 82 34.60 4.23 -0.67
N TYR A 83 35.50 3.77 -1.53
CA TYR A 83 36.81 4.42 -1.69
C TYR A 83 36.68 5.77 -2.39
N THR A 84 35.91 5.81 -3.48
CA THR A 84 35.60 7.05 -4.21
C THR A 84 34.85 8.03 -3.32
N PHE A 85 33.88 7.56 -2.53
CA PHE A 85 33.15 8.35 -1.55
C PHE A 85 34.09 8.97 -0.51
N ALA A 86 34.97 8.19 0.08
CA ALA A 86 35.92 8.67 1.09
C ALA A 86 36.92 9.68 0.51
N GLN A 87 37.42 9.46 -0.71
CA GLN A 87 38.26 10.43 -1.42
C GLN A 87 37.53 11.75 -1.66
N TYR A 88 36.24 11.67 -2.12
CA TYR A 88 35.42 12.86 -2.33
C TYR A 88 35.28 13.68 -1.05
N PHE A 89 34.95 13.03 0.07
CA PHE A 89 34.79 13.70 1.36
C PHE A 89 36.10 14.31 1.88
N ASN A 90 37.26 13.63 1.79
CA ASN A 90 38.55 14.17 2.16
C ASN A 90 38.90 15.39 1.30
N ARG A 91 38.67 15.30 -0.01
CA ARG A 91 38.91 16.44 -0.93
C ARG A 91 37.98 17.63 -0.62
N ALA A 92 36.71 17.37 -0.34
CA ALA A 92 35.75 18.41 0.03
C ALA A 92 36.14 19.09 1.35
N SER A 93 36.62 18.32 2.35
CA SER A 93 37.13 18.86 3.61
C SER A 93 38.36 19.70 3.41
N ALA A 94 39.36 19.23 2.64
CA ALA A 94 40.57 19.99 2.32
C ALA A 94 40.25 21.30 1.60
N ASN A 95 39.30 21.31 0.65
CA ASN A 95 38.87 22.54 -0.04
C ASN A 95 38.24 23.57 0.91
N LYS A 96 37.66 23.13 2.03
CA LYS A 96 37.13 23.95 3.10
C LYS A 96 38.21 24.39 4.11
N GLY A 97 39.43 23.91 3.99
CA GLY A 97 40.54 24.16 4.95
C GLY A 97 40.49 23.22 6.17
N GLY A 98 39.75 22.10 6.09
CA GLY A 98 39.69 21.07 7.13
C GLY A 98 40.73 19.96 6.91
N GLY A 99 40.88 19.08 7.90
CA GLY A 99 41.67 17.84 7.80
C GLY A 99 40.88 16.70 7.16
N ASP A 100 41.54 15.56 7.00
CA ASP A 100 40.95 14.35 6.47
C ASP A 100 39.79 13.84 7.36
N ILE A 101 38.63 13.59 6.77
CA ILE A 101 37.48 12.93 7.44
C ILE A 101 37.76 11.44 7.57
N PHE A 102 38.30 10.85 6.51
CA PHE A 102 38.74 9.45 6.48
C PHE A 102 40.28 9.43 6.64
N ALA A 103 40.71 8.96 7.79
CA ALA A 103 42.17 8.87 8.07
C ALA A 103 42.88 7.93 7.08
N PRO A 104 44.19 8.10 6.81
CA PRO A 104 44.93 7.26 5.87
C PRO A 104 44.77 5.74 6.14
N ALA A 105 44.83 5.33 7.41
CA ALA A 105 44.65 3.93 7.80
C ALA A 105 43.23 3.40 7.49
N VAL A 106 42.22 4.25 7.54
CA VAL A 106 40.84 3.88 7.13
C VAL A 106 40.76 3.73 5.60
N MET A 107 41.39 4.64 4.85
CA MET A 107 41.48 4.57 3.39
C MET A 107 42.13 3.27 2.91
N GLU A 108 43.22 2.84 3.59
CA GLU A 108 43.88 1.56 3.33
C GLU A 108 42.95 0.37 3.61
N ARG A 109 42.18 0.39 4.72
CA ARG A 109 41.22 -0.67 5.04
C ARG A 109 40.07 -0.74 4.03
N ILE A 110 39.51 0.40 3.61
CA ILE A 110 38.45 0.46 2.59
C ILE A 110 38.97 -0.19 1.30
N LYS A 111 40.17 0.18 0.85
CA LYS A 111 40.77 -0.40 -0.35
C LYS A 111 40.99 -1.90 -0.21
N ALA A 112 41.58 -2.34 0.91
CA ALA A 112 41.81 -3.76 1.19
C ALA A 112 40.51 -4.58 1.24
N TYR A 113 39.39 -3.98 1.73
CA TYR A 113 38.08 -4.60 1.74
C TYR A 113 37.55 -4.76 0.32
N GLN A 114 37.59 -3.72 -0.50
CA GLN A 114 37.15 -3.77 -1.92
C GLN A 114 38.00 -4.73 -2.76
N GLU A 115 39.30 -4.84 -2.50
CA GLU A 115 40.19 -5.81 -3.14
C GLU A 115 39.99 -7.25 -2.60
N GLY A 116 39.17 -7.43 -1.54
CA GLY A 116 38.87 -8.73 -0.95
C GLY A 116 40.02 -9.29 -0.08
N THR A 117 41.09 -8.52 0.18
CA THR A 117 42.18 -8.92 1.06
C THR A 117 41.84 -8.77 2.55
N LEU A 118 40.95 -7.84 2.89
CA LEU A 118 40.31 -7.70 4.20
C LEU A 118 38.85 -8.18 4.12
N LYS A 119 38.41 -9.03 5.07
CA LYS A 119 37.04 -9.54 5.10
C LYS A 119 36.13 -8.81 6.07
N ALA A 120 36.71 -8.20 7.11
CA ALA A 120 35.93 -7.49 8.10
C ALA A 120 35.40 -6.14 7.54
N THR A 121 34.11 -5.91 7.69
CA THR A 121 33.41 -4.68 7.24
C THR A 121 33.72 -3.47 8.11
N THR A 122 34.21 -3.70 9.33
CA THR A 122 34.61 -2.69 10.33
C THR A 122 35.58 -3.31 11.34
N VAL A 123 36.06 -2.51 12.27
CA VAL A 123 37.01 -2.92 13.32
C VAL A 123 36.52 -2.47 14.71
N ASP A 124 37.08 -3.06 15.76
CA ASP A 124 36.85 -2.62 17.15
C ASP A 124 37.38 -1.18 17.34
N ASN A 125 36.67 -0.37 18.09
CA ASN A 125 37.07 0.94 18.52
C ASN A 125 38.05 0.94 19.71
N GLY A 126 38.47 -0.24 20.19
CA GLY A 126 39.29 -0.44 21.38
C GLY A 126 38.51 -0.50 22.70
N ALA A 127 37.20 -0.36 22.66
CA ALA A 127 36.30 -0.49 23.79
C ALA A 127 35.27 -1.62 23.61
N GLY A 128 35.49 -2.52 22.67
CA GLY A 128 34.62 -3.64 22.37
C GLY A 128 33.39 -3.28 21.55
N ILE A 129 33.34 -2.11 20.91
CA ILE A 129 32.25 -1.65 20.06
C ILE A 129 32.75 -1.49 18.62
N TRP A 130 31.94 -1.88 17.65
CA TRP A 130 32.27 -1.75 16.25
C TRP A 130 32.32 -0.28 15.81
N GLN A 131 33.37 0.07 15.04
CA GLN A 131 33.51 1.39 14.41
C GLN A 131 32.40 1.63 13.38
N LYS A 132 31.96 2.89 13.27
CA LYS A 132 30.86 3.33 12.40
C LYS A 132 31.30 4.49 11.52
N TRP A 133 30.57 4.78 10.45
CA TRP A 133 30.72 5.95 9.58
C TRP A 133 32.15 6.08 9.05
N ALA A 134 32.78 7.24 9.25
CA ALA A 134 34.14 7.54 8.75
C ALA A 134 35.23 6.58 9.27
N ASN A 135 34.95 5.74 10.23
CA ASN A 135 35.91 4.80 10.82
C ASN A 135 35.61 3.33 10.41
N ALA A 136 34.52 3.07 9.70
CA ALA A 136 34.22 1.77 9.13
C ALA A 136 34.88 1.62 7.74
N ASN A 137 34.78 0.44 7.16
CA ASN A 137 35.40 0.12 5.86
C ASN A 137 34.55 -0.83 5.01
N GLY A 138 33.23 -0.85 5.24
CA GLY A 138 32.27 -1.56 4.37
C GLY A 138 32.22 -0.96 2.96
N ASP A 139 31.49 -1.59 2.08
CA ASP A 139 31.17 -1.12 0.73
C ASP A 139 29.74 -1.54 0.40
N THR A 140 28.77 -0.84 1.02
CA THR A 140 27.37 -1.22 1.02
C THR A 140 26.62 -0.39 -0.02
N ASP A 141 26.01 -1.07 -0.98
CA ASP A 141 24.95 -0.46 -1.77
C ASP A 141 23.63 -0.55 -0.95
N TRP A 142 23.26 0.57 -0.37
CA TRP A 142 22.12 0.64 0.52
C TRP A 142 20.76 0.46 -0.19
N PHE A 143 20.70 0.77 -1.48
CA PHE A 143 19.48 0.50 -2.24
C PHE A 143 19.33 -0.99 -2.54
N GLU A 144 20.42 -1.64 -2.95
CA GLU A 144 20.45 -3.09 -3.13
C GLU A 144 20.21 -3.86 -1.82
N GLU A 145 20.66 -3.28 -0.68
CA GLU A 145 20.43 -3.89 0.63
C GLU A 145 18.95 -3.87 1.03
N PHE A 146 18.24 -2.77 0.76
CA PHE A 146 16.86 -2.60 1.22
C PHE A 146 15.79 -2.91 0.18
N TYR A 147 16.08 -2.85 -1.11
CA TYR A 147 15.11 -3.19 -2.14
C TYR A 147 15.22 -4.63 -2.59
N ASP A 148 14.07 -5.26 -2.69
CA ASP A 148 13.94 -6.60 -3.26
C ASP A 148 13.61 -6.49 -4.74
N HIS A 149 14.20 -7.37 -5.55
CA HIS A 149 13.91 -7.46 -6.97
C HIS A 149 12.77 -8.45 -7.22
N TRP A 150 11.95 -8.16 -8.22
CA TRP A 150 10.90 -9.08 -8.68
C TRP A 150 9.86 -9.42 -7.61
N ALA A 151 9.44 -8.41 -6.80
CA ALA A 151 8.41 -8.61 -5.80
C ALA A 151 7.12 -9.18 -6.43
N PRO A 152 6.65 -10.37 -5.99
CA PRO A 152 5.52 -11.04 -6.61
C PRO A 152 4.19 -10.41 -6.18
N SER A 153 3.24 -10.43 -7.11
CA SER A 153 1.84 -10.11 -6.87
C SER A 153 0.97 -11.10 -7.64
N GLN A 154 -0.10 -11.56 -7.02
CA GLN A 154 -1.08 -12.44 -7.65
C GLN A 154 -2.50 -11.92 -7.44
N GLU A 155 -3.33 -12.09 -8.45
CA GLU A 155 -4.73 -11.71 -8.41
C GLU A 155 -5.59 -12.82 -8.99
N HIS A 156 -6.64 -13.19 -8.26
CA HIS A 156 -7.59 -14.22 -8.64
C HIS A 156 -9.00 -13.65 -8.63
N ASN A 157 -9.78 -13.92 -9.68
CA ASN A 157 -11.14 -13.46 -9.81
C ASN A 157 -12.03 -14.63 -10.22
N LEU A 158 -13.14 -14.81 -9.51
CA LEU A 158 -14.16 -15.79 -9.82
C LEU A 158 -15.51 -15.06 -9.95
N SER A 159 -16.26 -15.35 -11.00
CA SER A 159 -17.63 -14.86 -11.13
C SER A 159 -18.59 -15.93 -11.60
N ILE A 160 -19.80 -15.88 -11.08
CA ILE A 160 -20.91 -16.78 -11.41
C ILE A 160 -22.10 -15.89 -11.75
N ASN A 161 -22.66 -16.04 -12.94
CA ASN A 161 -23.85 -15.30 -13.35
C ASN A 161 -24.83 -16.23 -14.07
N GLY A 162 -26.10 -15.91 -14.01
CA GLY A 162 -27.16 -16.69 -14.65
C GLY A 162 -28.51 -16.18 -14.26
N GLY A 163 -29.55 -16.94 -14.62
CA GLY A 163 -30.91 -16.66 -14.21
C GLY A 163 -31.96 -17.01 -15.26
N THR A 164 -33.18 -16.62 -14.96
CA THR A 164 -34.34 -16.69 -15.84
C THR A 164 -34.71 -15.31 -16.39
N ASP A 165 -35.70 -15.20 -17.23
CA ASP A 165 -36.21 -13.91 -17.70
C ASP A 165 -36.75 -13.04 -16.54
N LYS A 166 -37.23 -13.65 -15.47
CA LYS A 166 -37.75 -12.96 -14.29
C LYS A 166 -36.70 -12.65 -13.25
N THR A 167 -35.75 -13.56 -13.01
CA THR A 167 -34.75 -13.40 -11.96
C THR A 167 -33.34 -13.65 -12.51
N GLN A 168 -32.44 -12.70 -12.34
CA GLN A 168 -31.07 -12.78 -12.77
C GLN A 168 -30.13 -12.48 -11.59
N TYR A 169 -29.00 -13.16 -11.54
CA TYR A 169 -28.03 -13.00 -10.47
C TYR A 169 -26.59 -12.93 -10.98
N LEU A 170 -25.76 -12.24 -10.23
CA LEU A 170 -24.31 -12.20 -10.35
C LEU A 170 -23.71 -12.33 -8.95
N ILE A 171 -22.74 -13.23 -8.79
CA ILE A 171 -21.90 -13.35 -7.60
C ILE A 171 -20.46 -13.34 -8.10
N SER A 172 -19.62 -12.49 -7.51
CA SER A 172 -18.20 -12.46 -7.84
C SER A 172 -17.37 -12.31 -6.59
N GLY A 173 -16.15 -12.85 -6.63
CA GLY A 173 -15.14 -12.71 -5.59
C GLY A 173 -13.78 -12.49 -6.19
N SER A 174 -12.96 -11.69 -5.52
CA SER A 174 -11.56 -11.52 -5.90
C SER A 174 -10.63 -11.53 -4.70
N PHE A 175 -9.42 -11.97 -4.96
CA PHE A 175 -8.30 -11.95 -4.01
C PHE A 175 -7.09 -11.38 -4.72
N LEU A 176 -6.48 -10.36 -4.12
CA LEU A 176 -5.19 -9.78 -4.50
C LEU A 176 -4.22 -9.97 -3.33
N ASP A 177 -3.05 -10.49 -3.64
CA ASP A 177 -1.92 -10.61 -2.72
C ASP A 177 -0.70 -9.96 -3.38
N GLN A 178 -0.13 -8.95 -2.73
CA GLN A 178 0.97 -8.15 -3.26
C GLN A 178 2.05 -8.00 -2.19
N LYS A 179 3.26 -8.48 -2.50
CA LYS A 179 4.46 -8.19 -1.73
C LYS A 179 4.95 -6.78 -2.08
N GLY A 180 5.40 -6.02 -1.08
CA GLY A 180 6.10 -4.75 -1.30
C GLY A 180 7.53 -4.97 -1.77
N LEU A 181 8.26 -3.87 -1.97
CA LEU A 181 9.62 -3.88 -2.51
C LEU A 181 10.70 -3.93 -1.42
N MET A 182 10.32 -3.92 -0.14
CA MET A 182 11.31 -3.98 0.93
C MET A 182 11.79 -5.41 1.17
N ARG A 183 13.11 -5.59 1.23
CA ARG A 183 13.76 -6.86 1.55
C ARG A 183 13.64 -7.18 3.03
N HIS A 184 13.87 -6.16 3.87
CA HIS A 184 13.82 -6.29 5.32
C HIS A 184 12.44 -5.96 5.88
N GLY A 185 11.98 -6.79 6.80
CA GLY A 185 10.65 -6.71 7.38
C GLY A 185 9.56 -7.19 6.42
N LYS A 186 8.31 -7.11 6.87
CA LYS A 186 7.15 -7.47 6.06
C LYS A 186 6.50 -6.21 5.49
N ASP A 187 6.46 -6.12 4.17
CA ASP A 187 5.75 -5.10 3.41
C ASP A 187 4.78 -5.82 2.48
N LYS A 188 3.49 -5.82 2.84
CA LYS A 188 2.47 -6.64 2.19
C LYS A 188 1.12 -5.94 2.13
N PHE A 189 0.44 -6.09 1.00
CA PHE A 189 -0.95 -5.67 0.80
C PHE A 189 -1.80 -6.83 0.32
N GLN A 190 -2.96 -7.04 0.95
CA GLN A 190 -3.97 -8.02 0.53
C GLN A 190 -5.32 -7.35 0.38
N ARG A 191 -6.07 -7.75 -0.63
CA ARG A 191 -7.45 -7.29 -0.83
C ARG A 191 -8.36 -8.45 -1.16
N TYR A 192 -9.45 -8.53 -0.43
CA TYR A 192 -10.54 -9.47 -0.64
C TYR A 192 -11.77 -8.69 -1.08
N THR A 193 -12.47 -9.16 -2.10
CA THR A 193 -13.73 -8.55 -2.55
C THR A 193 -14.78 -9.63 -2.76
N LEU A 194 -16.00 -9.38 -2.28
CA LEU A 194 -17.16 -10.22 -2.53
C LEU A 194 -18.32 -9.33 -2.97
N ASN A 195 -18.92 -9.64 -4.10
CA ASN A 195 -20.06 -8.92 -4.64
C ASN A 195 -21.21 -9.90 -4.91
N GLY A 196 -22.42 -9.47 -4.61
CA GLY A 196 -23.64 -10.16 -4.96
C GLY A 196 -24.66 -9.18 -5.53
N LYS A 197 -25.32 -9.54 -6.62
CA LYS A 197 -26.40 -8.76 -7.22
C LYS A 197 -27.49 -9.67 -7.71
N ILE A 198 -28.72 -9.42 -7.28
CA ILE A 198 -29.91 -10.10 -7.75
C ILE A 198 -30.93 -9.08 -8.26
N THR A 199 -31.50 -9.37 -9.39
CA THR A 199 -32.53 -8.55 -10.01
C THR A 199 -33.73 -9.44 -10.27
N THR A 200 -34.94 -9.07 -9.81
CA THR A 200 -36.13 -9.83 -9.97
C THR A 200 -37.28 -8.93 -10.46
N ALA A 201 -37.92 -9.32 -11.54
CA ALA A 201 -39.25 -8.80 -11.93
C ALA A 201 -40.29 -9.52 -11.09
N VAL A 202 -40.78 -8.85 -10.03
CA VAL A 202 -41.80 -9.38 -9.13
C VAL A 202 -43.13 -9.47 -9.84
N THR A 203 -43.44 -8.44 -10.62
CA THR A 203 -44.57 -8.36 -11.55
C THR A 203 -44.12 -7.70 -12.84
N ASP A 204 -44.98 -7.59 -13.85
CA ASP A 204 -44.65 -6.91 -15.12
C ASP A 204 -44.38 -5.40 -14.94
N TRP A 205 -44.92 -4.80 -13.87
CA TRP A 205 -44.78 -3.37 -13.55
C TRP A 205 -43.87 -3.08 -12.35
N PHE A 206 -43.34 -4.12 -11.64
CA PHE A 206 -42.52 -3.96 -10.46
C PHE A 206 -41.26 -4.80 -10.51
N LYS A 207 -40.10 -4.16 -10.43
CA LYS A 207 -38.76 -4.78 -10.46
C LYS A 207 -37.96 -4.36 -9.24
N VAL A 208 -37.30 -5.34 -8.63
CA VAL A 208 -36.41 -5.15 -7.47
C VAL A 208 -35.01 -5.56 -7.85
N THR A 209 -34.02 -4.73 -7.51
CA THR A 209 -32.60 -5.09 -7.58
C THR A 209 -31.96 -4.87 -6.21
N TYR A 210 -31.35 -5.91 -5.67
CA TYR A 210 -30.56 -5.84 -4.47
C TYR A 210 -29.10 -6.11 -4.84
N SER A 211 -28.21 -5.27 -4.32
CA SER A 211 -26.76 -5.43 -4.49
C SER A 211 -26.07 -5.31 -3.14
N THR A 212 -25.15 -6.23 -2.88
CA THR A 212 -24.27 -6.19 -1.70
C THR A 212 -22.83 -6.30 -2.16
N LYS A 213 -21.94 -5.59 -1.47
CA LYS A 213 -20.52 -5.61 -1.73
C LYS A 213 -19.77 -5.51 -0.42
N TRP A 214 -18.79 -6.39 -0.25
CA TRP A 214 -17.80 -6.30 0.80
C TRP A 214 -16.41 -6.27 0.20
N THR A 215 -15.56 -5.40 0.73
CA THR A 215 -14.15 -5.33 0.39
C THR A 215 -13.36 -5.18 1.67
N ARG A 216 -12.33 -6.01 1.85
CA ARG A 216 -11.35 -5.90 2.91
C ARG A 216 -9.98 -5.60 2.31
N GLU A 217 -9.30 -4.64 2.88
CA GLU A 217 -7.91 -4.29 2.60
C GLU A 217 -7.10 -4.50 3.88
N ASP A 218 -6.12 -5.40 3.81
CA ASP A 218 -5.15 -5.66 4.86
C ASP A 218 -3.79 -5.18 4.39
N PHE A 219 -3.16 -4.32 5.18
CA PHE A 219 -1.86 -3.75 4.92
C PHE A 219 -0.94 -3.99 6.12
N GLU A 220 0.24 -4.54 5.89
CA GLU A 220 1.28 -4.77 6.89
C GLU A 220 2.58 -4.16 6.38
N ARG A 221 3.28 -3.42 7.25
CA ARG A 221 4.62 -2.88 6.96
C ARG A 221 5.44 -2.75 8.24
N PRO A 222 6.80 -2.69 8.14
CA PRO A 222 7.62 -2.27 9.26
C PRO A 222 7.22 -0.91 9.77
N SER A 223 7.20 -0.72 11.08
CA SER A 223 6.89 0.59 11.68
C SER A 223 7.94 1.64 11.32
N TYR A 224 9.17 1.20 11.08
CA TYR A 224 10.28 2.06 10.68
C TYR A 224 10.20 2.50 9.21
N LEU A 225 9.40 1.86 8.37
CA LEU A 225 9.21 2.23 6.95
C LEU A 225 8.42 3.54 6.82
N THR A 226 9.09 4.65 7.03
CA THR A 226 8.54 6.02 7.04
C THR A 226 9.27 6.90 6.04
N GLY A 227 8.79 8.15 5.86
CA GLY A 227 9.52 9.16 5.07
C GLY A 227 10.94 9.40 5.57
N ASN A 228 11.18 9.23 6.88
CA ASN A 228 12.49 9.38 7.49
C ASN A 228 13.44 8.25 7.10
N PHE A 229 12.95 7.01 7.03
CA PHE A 229 13.72 5.89 6.51
C PHE A 229 14.25 6.18 5.09
N PHE A 230 13.38 6.61 4.17
CA PHE A 230 13.79 6.91 2.80
C PHE A 230 14.76 8.10 2.72
N HIS A 231 14.59 9.10 3.60
CA HIS A 231 15.51 10.22 3.70
C HIS A 231 16.90 9.76 4.18
N ASN A 232 16.95 8.87 5.15
CA ASN A 232 18.21 8.31 5.65
C ASN A 232 18.85 7.41 4.61
N LEU A 233 18.09 6.55 3.95
CA LEU A 233 18.57 5.66 2.90
C LEU A 233 19.25 6.43 1.77
N ALA A 234 18.67 7.55 1.31
CA ALA A 234 19.18 8.34 0.21
C ALA A 234 20.53 9.04 0.50
N ARG A 235 20.95 9.14 1.76
CA ARG A 235 22.20 9.82 2.17
C ARG A 235 23.12 8.97 3.05
N LYS A 236 22.82 7.68 3.13
CA LYS A 236 23.64 6.76 3.92
C LYS A 236 24.98 6.53 3.26
N TRP A 237 26.01 6.46 4.08
CA TRP A 237 27.39 6.34 3.59
C TRP A 237 27.70 4.89 3.22
N PRO A 238 28.25 4.62 2.04
CA PRO A 238 28.57 3.26 1.61
C PRO A 238 29.62 2.58 2.50
N VAL A 239 30.49 3.33 3.14
CA VAL A 239 31.50 2.81 4.07
C VAL A 239 30.90 2.24 5.37
N HIS A 240 29.68 2.65 5.73
CA HIS A 240 28.97 2.11 6.86
C HIS A 240 28.38 0.76 6.47
N PRO A 241 28.73 -0.36 7.15
CA PRO A 241 28.24 -1.68 6.75
C PRO A 241 26.80 -1.93 7.20
N ALA A 242 26.08 -2.77 6.47
CA ALA A 242 24.76 -3.25 6.88
C ALA A 242 24.85 -4.28 8.01
N TYR A 243 25.93 -5.06 8.00
CA TYR A 243 26.20 -6.11 9.01
C TYR A 243 27.61 -5.97 9.58
N ASP A 244 27.73 -6.28 10.87
CA ASP A 244 29.02 -6.35 11.55
C ASP A 244 29.83 -7.58 11.12
N PRO A 245 31.12 -7.69 11.50
CA PRO A 245 31.93 -8.86 11.17
C PRO A 245 31.44 -10.19 11.76
N ASN A 246 30.57 -10.17 12.78
CA ASN A 246 29.93 -11.34 13.35
C ASN A 246 28.64 -11.75 12.60
N GLY A 247 28.17 -10.92 11.66
CA GLY A 247 26.96 -11.15 10.85
C GLY A 247 25.68 -10.61 11.46
N PHE A 248 25.75 -9.84 12.55
CA PHE A 248 24.58 -9.14 13.11
C PHE A 248 24.32 -7.81 12.40
N PRO A 249 23.06 -7.35 12.35
CA PRO A 249 22.74 -6.03 11.85
C PRO A 249 23.58 -4.94 12.54
N MET A 250 24.21 -4.10 11.73
CA MET A 250 25.07 -3.04 12.24
C MET A 250 24.25 -1.96 12.92
N ASP A 251 24.75 -1.46 14.06
CA ASP A 251 24.16 -0.30 14.72
C ASP A 251 24.09 0.91 13.75
N GLU A 252 22.96 1.61 13.74
CA GLU A 252 22.63 2.67 12.77
C GLU A 252 22.54 2.19 11.30
N GLY A 253 22.55 0.86 11.06
CA GLY A 253 22.34 0.25 9.75
C GLY A 253 20.88 0.25 9.31
N GLU A 254 19.95 0.37 10.25
CA GLU A 254 18.48 0.36 10.06
C GLU A 254 17.88 -1.00 9.66
N VAL A 255 18.69 -2.02 9.42
CA VAL A 255 18.21 -3.39 9.14
C VAL A 255 17.44 -3.93 10.34
N GLU A 256 18.01 -3.80 11.56
CA GLU A 256 17.37 -4.25 12.79
C GLU A 256 16.04 -3.54 13.04
N GLN A 257 15.98 -2.24 12.80
CA GLN A 257 14.76 -1.45 12.94
C GLN A 257 13.66 -1.89 11.95
N MET A 258 14.06 -2.25 10.73
CA MET A 258 13.12 -2.74 9.71
C MET A 258 12.60 -4.14 10.02
N GLU A 259 13.45 -5.03 10.56
CA GLU A 259 13.08 -6.42 10.83
C GLU A 259 12.40 -6.60 12.18
N ASN A 260 12.92 -5.98 13.23
CA ASN A 260 12.55 -6.22 14.62
C ASN A 260 11.99 -5.01 15.36
N GLY A 261 12.01 -3.81 14.76
CA GLY A 261 11.54 -2.57 15.36
C GLY A 261 10.01 -2.44 15.50
N GLY A 262 9.27 -3.50 15.18
CA GLY A 262 7.81 -3.54 15.24
C GLY A 262 7.16 -3.34 13.88
N LYS A 263 5.83 -3.48 13.86
CA LYS A 263 5.04 -3.44 12.63
C LYS A 263 3.81 -2.55 12.75
N GLN A 264 3.38 -2.06 11.62
CA GLN A 264 2.11 -1.37 11.44
C GLN A 264 1.18 -2.25 10.61
N ASN A 265 0.05 -2.62 11.20
CA ASN A 265 -1.03 -3.34 10.54
C ASN A 265 -2.22 -2.41 10.38
N SER A 266 -2.83 -2.39 9.21
CA SER A 266 -4.08 -1.67 8.94
C SER A 266 -5.06 -2.58 8.24
N GLN A 267 -6.24 -2.73 8.82
CA GLN A 267 -7.37 -3.44 8.24
C GLN A 267 -8.50 -2.46 7.96
N LYS A 268 -8.98 -2.44 6.71
CA LYS A 268 -10.07 -1.58 6.30
C LYS A 268 -11.15 -2.38 5.61
N ASP A 269 -12.37 -2.32 6.14
CA ASP A 269 -13.54 -2.99 5.59
C ASP A 269 -14.52 -1.98 5.01
N PHE A 270 -15.04 -2.30 3.84
CA PHE A 270 -16.08 -1.54 3.16
C PHE A 270 -17.28 -2.45 2.92
N TYR A 271 -18.44 -2.11 3.47
CA TYR A 271 -19.71 -2.77 3.23
C TYR A 271 -20.63 -1.81 2.49
N THR A 272 -21.13 -2.22 1.34
CA THR A 272 -22.12 -1.44 0.60
C THR A 272 -23.32 -2.32 0.31
N ASN A 273 -24.50 -1.88 0.72
CA ASN A 273 -25.77 -2.51 0.39
C ASN A 273 -26.63 -1.49 -0.36
N GLN A 274 -27.24 -1.92 -1.44
CA GLN A 274 -28.10 -1.07 -2.26
C GLN A 274 -29.37 -1.82 -2.62
N LEU A 275 -30.49 -1.15 -2.45
CA LEU A 275 -31.81 -1.60 -2.90
C LEU A 275 -32.31 -0.61 -3.93
N GLN A 276 -32.71 -1.13 -5.10
CA GLN A 276 -33.34 -0.37 -6.16
C GLN A 276 -34.71 -0.97 -6.44
N LEU A 277 -35.72 -0.11 -6.44
CA LEU A 277 -37.11 -0.44 -6.79
C LEU A 277 -37.47 0.35 -8.04
N VAL A 278 -38.04 -0.33 -9.02
CA VAL A 278 -38.52 0.29 -10.26
C VAL A 278 -39.98 -0.08 -10.45
N PHE A 279 -40.84 0.93 -10.49
CA PHE A 279 -42.27 0.80 -10.75
C PHE A 279 -42.60 1.34 -12.13
N GLU A 280 -43.32 0.62 -12.95
CA GLU A 280 -43.84 1.05 -14.27
C GLU A 280 -45.36 0.91 -14.28
N PRO A 281 -46.10 1.82 -13.56
CA PRO A 281 -47.55 1.69 -13.40
C PRO A 281 -48.29 1.85 -14.71
N ILE A 282 -47.72 2.59 -15.65
CA ILE A 282 -48.25 2.76 -17.00
C ILE A 282 -47.07 2.60 -17.96
N LYS A 283 -47.29 2.01 -19.12
CA LYS A 283 -46.26 1.79 -20.15
C LYS A 283 -45.46 3.09 -20.43
N ASN A 284 -44.13 2.98 -20.40
CA ASN A 284 -43.14 4.07 -20.59
C ASN A 284 -43.08 5.12 -19.46
N TRP A 285 -43.77 4.93 -18.33
CA TRP A 285 -43.63 5.77 -17.16
C TRP A 285 -42.97 4.97 -16.02
N LYS A 286 -41.72 5.31 -15.69
CA LYS A 286 -40.97 4.62 -14.64
C LYS A 286 -40.72 5.54 -13.45
N ILE A 287 -40.95 5.01 -12.28
CA ILE A 287 -40.64 5.61 -10.98
C ILE A 287 -39.51 4.76 -10.37
N ASN A 288 -38.40 5.37 -10.06
CA ASN A 288 -37.23 4.72 -9.52
C ASN A 288 -37.01 5.19 -8.07
N LEU A 289 -36.78 4.26 -7.18
CA LEU A 289 -36.40 4.49 -5.80
C LEU A 289 -35.11 3.71 -5.54
N ASP A 290 -34.03 4.43 -5.24
CA ASP A 290 -32.73 3.87 -4.92
C ASP A 290 -32.35 4.21 -3.47
N GLY A 291 -32.01 3.23 -2.68
CA GLY A 291 -31.47 3.39 -1.34
C GLY A 291 -30.11 2.66 -1.21
N SER A 292 -29.11 3.30 -0.64
CA SER A 292 -27.85 2.63 -0.34
C SER A 292 -27.29 3.00 1.02
N VAL A 293 -26.64 2.03 1.64
CA VAL A 293 -25.90 2.20 2.89
C VAL A 293 -24.48 1.71 2.65
N ARG A 294 -23.49 2.55 2.92
CA ARG A 294 -22.09 2.18 2.95
C ARG A 294 -21.56 2.35 4.37
N THR A 295 -21.00 1.28 4.92
CA THR A 295 -20.27 1.29 6.18
C THR A 295 -18.79 1.07 5.87
N THR A 296 -17.94 1.93 6.38
CA THR A 296 -16.49 1.77 6.35
C THR A 296 -15.99 1.65 7.78
N THR A 297 -15.20 0.62 8.05
CA THR A 297 -14.53 0.46 9.33
C THR A 297 -13.04 0.36 9.07
N GLN A 298 -12.24 0.98 9.93
CA GLN A 298 -10.79 0.84 9.90
C GLN A 298 -10.29 0.54 11.30
N TYR A 299 -9.39 -0.43 11.38
CA TYR A 299 -8.59 -0.73 12.54
C TYR A 299 -7.12 -0.63 12.14
N GLN A 300 -6.32 0.04 12.97
CA GLN A 300 -4.89 0.18 12.78
C GLN A 300 -4.18 -0.09 14.09
N HIS A 301 -3.21 -0.99 14.03
CA HIS A 301 -2.25 -1.27 15.07
C HIS A 301 -0.88 -0.82 14.62
N TRP A 302 -0.17 -0.08 15.47
CA TRP A 302 1.19 0.37 15.22
C TRP A 302 2.01 0.20 16.50
N GLU A 303 3.08 -0.57 16.40
CA GLU A 303 3.98 -0.85 17.50
C GLU A 303 5.40 -0.37 17.20
N VAL A 304 6.10 0.03 18.24
CA VAL A 304 7.54 0.28 18.27
C VAL A 304 8.11 -0.66 19.30
N LEU A 305 9.07 -1.47 18.91
CA LEU A 305 9.73 -2.45 19.78
C LEU A 305 11.19 -2.03 20.02
N PRO A 306 11.79 -2.43 21.15
CA PRO A 306 13.21 -2.24 21.39
C PRO A 306 14.03 -2.94 20.32
N VAL A 307 15.05 -2.27 19.82
CA VAL A 307 16.01 -2.81 18.84
C VAL A 307 17.39 -2.90 19.46
N TYR A 308 18.17 -3.85 18.97
CA TYR A 308 19.47 -4.19 19.51
C TYR A 308 20.56 -4.00 18.47
N ALA A 309 21.73 -3.59 18.93
CA ALA A 309 22.98 -3.73 18.23
C ALA A 309 23.88 -4.68 19.04
N TYR A 310 24.96 -5.13 18.44
CA TYR A 310 25.83 -6.14 19.05
C TYR A 310 27.26 -5.60 19.14
N ASN A 311 27.90 -5.88 20.27
CA ASN A 311 29.29 -5.53 20.51
C ASN A 311 30.24 -6.53 19.80
N VAL A 312 31.55 -6.29 19.91
CA VAL A 312 32.57 -7.15 19.28
C VAL A 312 32.52 -8.60 19.82
N ALA A 313 32.10 -8.79 21.07
CA ALA A 313 31.92 -10.11 21.68
C ALA A 313 30.62 -10.81 21.26
N GLY A 314 29.71 -10.10 20.58
CA GLY A 314 28.39 -10.61 20.19
C GLY A 314 27.32 -10.40 21.25
N ASP A 315 27.59 -9.61 22.30
CA ASP A 315 26.57 -9.30 23.32
C ASP A 315 25.64 -8.17 22.82
N PRO A 316 24.33 -8.32 23.02
CA PRO A 316 23.38 -7.30 22.61
C PRO A 316 23.37 -6.09 23.54
N TYR A 317 23.15 -4.91 22.97
CA TYR A 317 22.85 -3.69 23.71
C TYR A 317 21.74 -2.91 23.02
N TYR A 318 20.96 -2.15 23.78
CA TYR A 318 19.90 -1.34 23.20
C TYR A 318 20.48 -0.22 22.33
N THR A 319 19.95 -0.09 21.12
CA THR A 319 20.22 1.07 20.27
C THR A 319 19.02 2.01 20.21
N VAL A 320 19.25 3.23 19.72
CA VAL A 320 18.23 4.27 19.62
C VAL A 320 17.43 4.07 18.34
N TRP A 321 16.11 4.23 18.46
CA TRP A 321 15.20 4.25 17.35
C TRP A 321 14.95 5.69 16.89
N ASP A 322 15.64 6.15 15.87
CA ASP A 322 15.49 7.50 15.36
C ASP A 322 14.41 7.56 14.28
N MET A 323 13.26 8.19 14.61
CA MET A 323 12.15 8.43 13.71
C MET A 323 12.14 9.86 13.13
N GLY A 324 13.16 10.66 13.36
CA GLY A 324 13.29 12.04 12.86
C GLY A 324 12.47 13.09 13.61
N TYR A 325 11.40 12.74 14.30
CA TYR A 325 10.59 13.61 15.15
C TYR A 325 10.54 13.10 16.59
N GLY A 326 11.68 12.96 17.18
CA GLY A 326 11.88 12.45 18.54
C GLY A 326 12.37 11.02 18.52
N SER A 327 13.60 10.85 18.94
CA SER A 327 14.21 9.56 19.18
C SER A 327 13.47 8.89 20.33
N TYR A 328 13.13 7.62 20.18
CA TYR A 328 12.70 6.81 21.30
C TYR A 328 13.92 6.46 22.14
N ALA A 329 13.79 6.54 23.47
CA ALA A 329 14.87 6.12 24.36
C ALA A 329 15.22 4.65 24.08
N ALA A 330 16.51 4.31 24.15
CA ALA A 330 16.99 2.95 23.99
C ALA A 330 16.22 2.00 24.90
N GLY A 331 15.76 0.87 24.36
CA GLY A 331 14.97 -0.12 25.10
C GLY A 331 13.50 0.24 25.37
N SER A 332 13.00 1.39 24.87
CA SER A 332 11.58 1.72 25.01
C SER A 332 10.69 0.96 24.03
N SER A 333 9.45 0.72 24.43
CA SER A 333 8.41 0.15 23.58
C SER A 333 7.15 1.01 23.59
N ARG A 334 6.38 0.97 22.50
CA ARG A 334 5.13 1.71 22.39
C ARG A 334 4.15 0.99 21.49
N VAL A 335 2.87 1.01 21.85
CA VAL A 335 1.77 0.54 21.02
C VAL A 335 0.76 1.68 20.85
N ASN A 336 0.28 1.85 19.63
CA ASN A 336 -0.82 2.75 19.30
C ASN A 336 -1.90 1.96 18.57
N GLU A 337 -3.12 2.15 19.01
CA GLU A 337 -4.32 1.55 18.42
C GLU A 337 -5.22 2.68 17.92
N TYR A 338 -5.75 2.50 16.73
CA TYR A 338 -6.70 3.45 16.15
C TYR A 338 -7.82 2.68 15.49
N SER A 339 -9.06 3.07 15.77
CA SER A 339 -10.24 2.54 15.08
C SER A 339 -11.25 3.63 14.80
N TRP A 340 -11.90 3.55 13.67
CA TRP A 340 -13.02 4.41 13.34
C TRP A 340 -14.04 3.69 12.47
N LYS A 341 -15.26 4.21 12.47
CA LYS A 341 -16.37 3.73 11.68
C LYS A 341 -17.12 4.91 11.06
N GLU A 342 -17.43 4.81 9.78
CA GLU A 342 -18.26 5.76 9.05
C GLU A 342 -19.45 5.03 8.43
N ASN A 343 -20.64 5.63 8.51
CA ASN A 343 -21.81 5.20 7.77
C ASN A 343 -22.23 6.31 6.82
N TYR A 344 -22.48 5.94 5.58
CA TYR A 344 -22.94 6.84 4.54
C TYR A 344 -24.23 6.32 3.95
N TYR A 345 -25.27 7.15 3.92
CA TYR A 345 -26.61 6.81 3.42
C TYR A 345 -26.92 7.65 2.19
N THR A 346 -27.50 7.03 1.18
CA THR A 346 -27.96 7.74 -0.02
C THR A 346 -29.37 7.25 -0.34
N THR A 347 -30.26 8.18 -0.65
CA THR A 347 -31.60 7.88 -1.17
C THR A 347 -31.87 8.78 -2.37
N ASN A 348 -32.31 8.19 -3.49
CA ASN A 348 -32.70 8.90 -4.69
C ASN A 348 -34.09 8.46 -5.12
N ILE A 349 -34.91 9.42 -5.49
CA ILE A 349 -36.24 9.21 -6.06
C ILE A 349 -36.28 10.02 -7.35
N TYR A 350 -36.58 9.38 -8.46
CA TYR A 350 -36.75 10.07 -9.74
C TYR A 350 -37.78 9.32 -10.62
N SER A 351 -38.31 10.03 -11.61
CA SER A 351 -39.31 9.52 -12.52
C SER A 351 -38.94 9.86 -13.97
N ASP A 352 -39.10 8.90 -14.85
CA ASP A 352 -38.87 9.03 -16.29
C ASP A 352 -40.17 8.69 -17.04
N TYR A 353 -40.58 9.58 -17.94
CA TYR A 353 -41.68 9.34 -18.86
C TYR A 353 -41.21 9.54 -20.30
N PHE A 354 -41.43 8.54 -21.13
CA PHE A 354 -41.07 8.59 -22.55
C PHE A 354 -42.31 8.48 -23.42
N LYS A 355 -42.55 9.44 -24.29
CA LYS A 355 -43.61 9.39 -25.30
C LYS A 355 -43.01 9.60 -26.67
N GLN A 356 -43.24 8.65 -27.55
CA GLN A 356 -42.90 8.77 -28.95
C GLN A 356 -44.06 9.47 -29.65
N PHE A 357 -43.81 10.59 -30.30
CA PHE A 357 -44.82 11.34 -31.09
C PHE A 357 -44.79 10.89 -32.56
#